data_b2161411ddb0e684980e2fe3534f4bbb
#
_entry.id   b2161411ddb0e684980e2fe3534f4bbb
#
_cell.length_a   1.000
_cell.length_b   1.000
_cell.length_c   1.000
_cell.angle_alpha   90.00
_cell.angle_beta   90.00
_cell.angle_gamma   90.00
#
_symmetry.space_group_name_H-M   'P 1'
#
loop_
_entity.id
_entity.type
_entity.pdbx_description
1 polymer ?
#
loop_
_entity_poly.entity_id
_entity_poly.type
_entity_poly.pdbx_seq_one_letter_code
_entity_poly.pdbx_strand_id
1 'polypeptide(L)'
;ADLAGLPVEQTVALLRQAPGEWDPSGTRLVGLGLTSKPTRHHFQVHGHNLYTWCAVDAMFFPMLIGAPARIQSPCVATGHLIQIDLTPAGVEHVEPSSAVVSVVTPATNVSEVRRAVCAAQNFFRSAEAASQWQAQHPEALLLPVTDMFQLHRRVVGQVWGDQLPG
;
A
#
# COMPACT_ATOMS: atom_id res chain seq x y z
N ALA A 1 -19.40 -3.95 16.03
CA ALA A 1 -18.62 -2.93 16.70
C ALA A 1 -17.48 -3.45 17.59
N ASP A 2 -17.17 -4.75 17.60
CA ASP A 2 -16.17 -5.33 18.52
C ASP A 2 -14.93 -5.92 17.79
N LEU A 3 -14.53 -5.36 16.66
CA LEU A 3 -13.39 -5.87 15.88
C LEU A 3 -12.04 -5.76 16.61
N ALA A 4 -11.93 -4.92 17.65
CA ALA A 4 -10.70 -4.78 18.43
C ALA A 4 -10.91 -5.02 19.94
N GLY A 5 -12.11 -5.43 20.37
CA GLY A 5 -12.44 -5.55 21.81
C GLY A 5 -12.37 -4.22 22.57
N LEU A 6 -12.31 -3.09 21.86
CA LEU A 6 -12.26 -1.75 22.44
C LEU A 6 -13.59 -1.04 22.29
N PRO A 7 -14.00 -0.21 23.25
CA PRO A 7 -15.13 0.70 23.10
C PRO A 7 -14.95 1.62 21.88
N VAL A 8 -16.05 1.96 21.21
CA VAL A 8 -16.04 2.79 19.98
C VAL A 8 -15.31 4.11 20.20
N GLU A 9 -15.52 4.76 21.34
CA GLU A 9 -14.88 6.04 21.69
C GLU A 9 -13.36 5.92 21.79
N GLN A 10 -12.86 4.82 22.37
CA GLN A 10 -11.42 4.55 22.47
C GLN A 10 -10.83 4.24 21.08
N THR A 11 -11.54 3.45 20.26
CA THR A 11 -11.13 3.16 18.89
C THR A 11 -11.03 4.44 18.07
N VAL A 12 -12.02 5.33 18.15
CA VAL A 12 -12.00 6.63 17.46
C VAL A 12 -10.85 7.50 17.97
N ALA A 13 -10.61 7.54 19.28
CA ALA A 13 -9.51 8.30 19.86
C ALA A 13 -8.12 7.82 19.36
N LEU A 14 -7.93 6.51 19.25
CA LEU A 14 -6.71 5.92 18.67
C LEU A 14 -6.57 6.24 17.18
N LEU A 15 -7.64 6.10 16.41
CA LEU A 15 -7.63 6.44 14.98
C LEU A 15 -7.32 7.91 14.72
N ARG A 16 -7.73 8.82 15.62
CA ARG A 16 -7.41 10.25 15.52
C ARG A 16 -5.92 10.56 15.76
N GLN A 17 -5.19 9.67 16.42
CA GLN A 17 -3.74 9.78 16.58
C GLN A 17 -2.96 9.21 15.40
N ALA A 18 -3.59 8.36 14.59
CA ALA A 18 -2.98 7.82 13.38
C ALA A 18 -2.89 8.93 12.30
N PRO A 19 -1.90 8.85 11.39
CA PRO A 19 -1.73 9.80 10.29
C PRO A 19 -2.78 9.61 9.20
N GLY A 20 -4.06 9.47 9.60
CA GLY A 20 -5.19 9.25 8.71
C GLY A 20 -5.68 10.54 8.05
N GLU A 21 -6.39 10.37 6.94
CA GLU A 21 -7.06 11.45 6.22
C GLU A 21 -8.52 11.53 6.68
N TRP A 22 -8.90 12.66 7.22
CA TRP A 22 -10.26 12.93 7.70
C TRP A 22 -11.01 13.83 6.72
N ASP A 23 -12.33 13.76 6.73
CA ASP A 23 -13.17 14.70 6.00
C ASP A 23 -13.05 16.13 6.58
N PRO A 24 -13.52 17.17 5.88
CA PRO A 24 -13.41 18.55 6.35
C PRO A 24 -14.07 18.82 7.72
N SER A 25 -15.07 18.00 8.10
CA SER A 25 -15.71 18.13 9.41
C SER A 25 -14.93 17.42 10.54
N GLY A 26 -13.92 16.62 10.21
CA GLY A 26 -13.15 15.81 11.14
C GLY A 26 -13.95 14.65 11.78
N THR A 27 -15.10 14.30 11.21
CA THR A 27 -15.99 13.26 11.77
C THR A 27 -15.86 11.92 11.09
N ARG A 28 -15.36 11.87 9.84
CA ARG A 28 -15.23 10.65 9.06
C ARG A 28 -13.79 10.44 8.61
N LEU A 29 -13.22 9.27 8.93
CA LEU A 29 -11.96 8.82 8.36
C LEU A 29 -12.17 8.48 6.88
N VAL A 30 -11.44 9.17 6.00
CA VAL A 30 -11.52 9.01 4.55
C VAL A 30 -10.43 8.07 4.04
N GLY A 31 -9.30 8.02 4.70
CA GLY A 31 -8.20 7.16 4.33
C GLY A 31 -7.15 6.99 5.41
N LEU A 32 -6.53 5.80 5.41
CA LEU A 32 -5.37 5.45 6.20
C LEU A 32 -4.60 4.38 5.40
N GLY A 33 -3.78 4.83 4.44
CA GLY A 33 -3.18 3.97 3.41
C GLY A 33 -4.19 3.56 2.32
N LEU A 34 -5.33 2.99 2.71
CA LEU A 34 -6.50 2.76 1.84
C LEU A 34 -7.43 3.97 1.89
N THR A 35 -7.97 4.41 0.75
CA THR A 35 -8.78 5.63 0.67
C THR A 35 -9.87 5.53 -0.39
N SER A 36 -10.95 6.29 -0.17
CA SER A 36 -12.00 6.50 -1.19
C SER A 36 -11.67 7.65 -2.16
N LYS A 37 -10.63 8.45 -1.89
CA LYS A 37 -10.21 9.53 -2.78
C LYS A 37 -9.31 9.00 -3.90
N PRO A 38 -9.52 9.43 -5.15
CA PRO A 38 -8.69 9.01 -6.26
C PRO A 38 -7.21 9.30 -6.06
N THR A 39 -6.40 8.28 -6.29
CA THR A 39 -4.94 8.36 -6.43
C THR A 39 -4.55 7.66 -7.72
N ARG A 40 -3.25 7.57 -8.02
CA ARG A 40 -2.76 6.78 -9.16
C ARG A 40 -2.90 5.26 -8.95
N HIS A 41 -3.06 4.78 -7.71
CA HIS A 41 -3.09 3.38 -7.36
C HIS A 41 -4.54 2.94 -7.14
N HIS A 42 -5.19 2.49 -8.21
CA HIS A 42 -6.53 1.94 -8.13
C HIS A 42 -6.49 0.55 -7.47
N PHE A 43 -7.38 0.32 -6.54
CA PHE A 43 -7.43 -0.90 -5.72
C PHE A 43 -8.86 -1.42 -5.66
N GLN A 44 -9.09 -2.59 -6.24
CA GLN A 44 -10.40 -3.24 -6.26
C GLN A 44 -10.42 -4.44 -5.32
N VAL A 45 -11.36 -4.45 -4.37
CA VAL A 45 -11.54 -5.51 -3.39
C VAL A 45 -13.03 -5.69 -3.09
N HIS A 46 -13.51 -6.92 -2.99
CA HIS A 46 -14.93 -7.24 -2.74
C HIS A 46 -15.91 -6.51 -3.68
N GLY A 47 -15.51 -6.26 -4.93
CA GLY A 47 -16.31 -5.51 -5.89
C GLY A 47 -16.32 -3.99 -5.68
N HIS A 48 -15.66 -3.47 -4.65
CA HIS A 48 -15.53 -2.03 -4.41
C HIS A 48 -14.28 -1.46 -5.08
N ASN A 49 -14.44 -0.26 -5.65
CA ASN A 49 -13.34 0.53 -6.22
C ASN A 49 -12.84 1.52 -5.17
N LEU A 50 -11.64 1.29 -4.73
CA LEU A 50 -10.90 2.11 -3.77
C LEU A 50 -9.57 2.53 -4.37
N TYR A 51 -8.76 3.21 -3.58
CA TYR A 51 -7.41 3.64 -3.94
C TYR A 51 -6.48 3.44 -2.76
N THR A 52 -5.16 3.39 -3.03
CA THR A 52 -4.16 3.40 -1.97
C THR A 52 -3.26 4.62 -2.09
N TRP A 53 -2.64 5.02 -0.99
CA TRP A 53 -1.75 6.18 -0.99
C TRP A 53 -0.47 5.92 -1.77
N CYS A 54 0.02 4.67 -1.77
CA CYS A 54 1.23 4.27 -2.47
C CYS A 54 1.16 2.82 -2.99
N ALA A 55 2.18 2.45 -3.76
CA ALA A 55 2.34 1.10 -4.31
C ALA A 55 2.50 0.04 -3.20
N VAL A 56 3.21 0.37 -2.12
CA VAL A 56 3.46 -0.54 -1.00
C VAL A 56 2.16 -0.81 -0.24
N ASP A 57 1.34 0.21 0.02
CA ASP A 57 0.01 0.04 0.62
C ASP A 57 -0.86 -0.90 -0.22
N ALA A 58 -0.87 -0.73 -1.55
CA ALA A 58 -1.67 -1.56 -2.44
C ALA A 58 -1.32 -3.06 -2.33
N MET A 59 -0.06 -3.37 -2.09
CA MET A 59 0.40 -4.74 -1.94
C MET A 59 0.18 -5.30 -0.53
N PHE A 60 0.04 -4.43 0.46
CA PHE A 60 -0.10 -4.80 1.86
C PHE A 60 -1.56 -5.13 2.25
N PHE A 61 -2.52 -4.34 1.75
CA PHE A 61 -3.92 -4.46 2.15
C PHE A 61 -4.60 -5.81 1.86
N PRO A 62 -4.30 -6.56 0.78
CA PRO A 62 -4.91 -7.88 0.58
C PRO A 62 -4.68 -8.83 1.75
N MET A 63 -3.49 -8.78 2.37
CA MET A 63 -3.17 -9.59 3.56
C MET A 63 -3.93 -9.13 4.80
N LEU A 64 -4.05 -7.81 5.01
CA LEU A 64 -4.77 -7.26 6.17
C LEU A 64 -6.28 -7.47 6.08
N ILE A 65 -6.84 -7.39 4.87
CA ILE A 65 -8.29 -7.55 4.64
C ILE A 65 -8.66 -9.03 4.60
N GLY A 66 -7.70 -9.92 4.31
CA GLY A 66 -7.94 -11.34 4.10
C GLY A 66 -8.70 -11.63 2.80
N ALA A 67 -8.56 -10.79 1.77
CA ALA A 67 -9.31 -10.92 0.52
C ALA A 67 -8.46 -10.65 -0.72
N PRO A 68 -8.77 -11.31 -1.86
CA PRO A 68 -8.15 -11.00 -3.14
C PRO A 68 -8.41 -9.56 -3.57
N ALA A 69 -7.41 -8.96 -4.20
CA ALA A 69 -7.53 -7.61 -4.75
C ALA A 69 -6.86 -7.51 -6.12
N ARG A 70 -7.41 -6.62 -6.94
CA ARG A 70 -6.81 -6.19 -8.21
C ARG A 70 -6.29 -4.78 -8.08
N ILE A 71 -5.05 -4.58 -8.50
CA ILE A 71 -4.37 -3.30 -8.51
C ILE A 71 -4.16 -2.87 -9.96
N GLN A 72 -4.45 -1.60 -10.24
CA GLN A 72 -4.11 -0.96 -11.50
C GLN A 72 -3.41 0.36 -11.20
N SER A 73 -2.20 0.52 -11.75
CA SER A 73 -1.38 1.70 -11.48
C SER A 73 -0.53 2.06 -12.68
N PRO A 74 -0.47 3.33 -13.09
CA PRO A 74 0.46 3.74 -14.13
C PRO A 74 1.90 3.67 -13.60
N CYS A 75 2.81 3.17 -14.43
CA CYS A 75 4.25 3.31 -14.21
C CYS A 75 4.60 4.79 -14.07
N VAL A 76 5.26 5.17 -12.97
CA VAL A 76 5.55 6.59 -12.71
C VAL A 76 6.50 7.21 -13.74
N ALA A 77 7.36 6.39 -14.36
CA ALA A 77 8.32 6.86 -15.34
C ALA A 77 7.77 6.93 -16.77
N THR A 78 6.81 6.05 -17.14
CA THR A 78 6.41 5.89 -18.54
C THR A 78 4.89 6.05 -18.78
N GLY A 79 4.09 6.06 -17.71
CA GLY A 79 2.63 6.05 -17.79
C GLY A 79 2.02 4.70 -18.20
N HIS A 80 2.82 3.69 -18.54
CA HIS A 80 2.34 2.36 -18.90
C HIS A 80 1.53 1.73 -17.76
N LEU A 81 0.35 1.19 -18.05
CA LEU A 81 -0.50 0.56 -17.05
C LEU A 81 0.16 -0.72 -16.53
N ILE A 82 0.22 -0.85 -15.23
CA ILE A 82 0.66 -2.04 -14.52
C ILE A 82 -0.58 -2.65 -13.84
N GLN A 83 -0.79 -3.94 -14.04
CA GLN A 83 -1.88 -4.69 -13.42
C GLN A 83 -1.32 -5.80 -12.54
N ILE A 84 -1.86 -5.92 -11.34
CA ILE A 84 -1.43 -6.93 -10.37
C ILE A 84 -2.67 -7.52 -9.72
N ASP A 85 -2.80 -8.85 -9.78
CA ASP A 85 -3.81 -9.59 -9.03
C ASP A 85 -3.12 -10.28 -7.83
N LEU A 86 -3.61 -9.98 -6.64
CA LEU A 86 -3.08 -10.50 -5.38
C LEU A 86 -4.16 -11.25 -4.61
N THR A 87 -3.73 -12.29 -3.92
CA THR A 87 -4.49 -12.92 -2.83
C THR A 87 -3.76 -12.70 -1.50
N PRO A 88 -4.38 -12.96 -0.34
CA PRO A 88 -3.67 -12.96 0.94
C PRO A 88 -2.46 -13.91 0.96
N ALA A 89 -2.49 -14.96 0.14
CA ALA A 89 -1.46 -16.00 0.08
C ALA A 89 -0.34 -15.72 -0.93
N GLY A 90 -0.60 -14.94 -1.99
CA GLY A 90 0.37 -14.78 -3.08
C GLY A 90 0.02 -13.77 -4.15
N VAL A 91 0.96 -13.61 -5.06
CA VAL A 91 0.81 -12.87 -6.31
C VAL A 91 0.32 -13.85 -7.38
N GLU A 92 -0.87 -13.63 -7.92
CA GLU A 92 -1.49 -14.46 -8.95
C GLU A 92 -1.11 -14.02 -10.36
N HIS A 93 -1.04 -12.71 -10.57
CA HIS A 93 -0.72 -12.12 -11.88
C HIS A 93 -0.01 -10.80 -11.75
N VAL A 94 0.95 -10.54 -12.64
CA VAL A 94 1.64 -9.26 -12.79
C VAL A 94 1.86 -8.97 -14.26
N GLU A 95 1.35 -7.84 -14.73
CA GLU A 95 1.55 -7.38 -16.11
C GLU A 95 2.02 -5.92 -16.13
N PRO A 96 3.19 -5.65 -16.69
CA PRO A 96 4.18 -6.60 -17.21
C PRO A 96 4.87 -7.39 -16.11
N SER A 97 5.30 -8.61 -16.40
CA SER A 97 5.95 -9.52 -15.44
C SER A 97 7.29 -8.97 -14.90
N SER A 98 7.89 -8.00 -15.59
CA SER A 98 9.09 -7.26 -15.19
C SER A 98 8.81 -6.11 -14.20
N ALA A 99 7.57 -5.91 -13.78
CA ALA A 99 7.21 -4.81 -12.91
C ALA A 99 7.94 -4.88 -11.56
N VAL A 100 8.41 -3.70 -11.12
CA VAL A 100 9.08 -3.52 -9.84
C VAL A 100 8.38 -2.43 -9.02
N VAL A 101 8.61 -2.44 -7.73
CA VAL A 101 8.14 -1.44 -6.78
C VAL A 101 9.32 -0.80 -6.07
N SER A 102 9.30 0.53 -5.92
CA SER A 102 10.29 1.24 -5.12
C SER A 102 9.89 1.22 -3.65
N VAL A 103 10.87 0.99 -2.79
CA VAL A 103 10.73 0.93 -1.34
C VAL A 103 11.74 1.86 -0.71
N VAL A 104 11.29 2.72 0.17
CA VAL A 104 12.15 3.58 0.99
C VAL A 104 11.95 3.23 2.46
N THR A 105 13.05 3.22 3.21
CA THR A 105 12.98 3.07 4.66
C THR A 105 12.64 4.43 5.27
N PRO A 106 11.56 4.56 6.05
CA PRO A 106 11.24 5.82 6.69
C PRO A 106 12.34 6.22 7.68
N ALA A 107 12.71 7.49 7.69
CA ALA A 107 13.52 8.05 8.78
C ALA A 107 12.70 7.98 10.10
N THR A 108 13.39 7.84 11.22
CA THR A 108 12.84 7.46 12.53
C THR A 108 11.75 8.37 13.12
N ASN A 109 11.46 9.53 12.52
CA ASN A 109 10.42 10.47 12.98
C ASN A 109 9.67 11.06 11.79
N VAL A 110 8.71 10.31 11.24
CA VAL A 110 7.92 10.78 10.11
C VAL A 110 6.54 11.23 10.58
N SER A 111 6.40 12.51 10.87
CA SER A 111 5.09 13.11 11.18
C SER A 111 4.15 13.16 9.96
N GLU A 112 4.70 13.09 8.74
CA GLU A 112 3.95 13.13 7.49
C GLU A 112 4.31 11.93 6.57
N VAL A 113 3.94 10.73 7.01
CA VAL A 113 4.22 9.45 6.30
C VAL A 113 3.81 9.53 4.83
N ARG A 114 2.63 10.08 4.52
CA ARG A 114 2.14 10.15 3.14
C ARG A 114 3.07 10.96 2.24
N ARG A 115 3.58 12.10 2.69
CA ARG A 115 4.46 12.96 1.89
C ARG A 115 5.90 12.45 1.85
N ALA A 116 6.42 11.95 2.97
CA ALA A 116 7.81 11.59 3.08
C ALA A 116 8.12 10.15 2.61
N VAL A 117 7.18 9.23 2.75
CA VAL A 117 7.36 7.81 2.45
C VAL A 117 6.54 7.39 1.23
N CYS A 118 5.21 7.58 1.27
CA CYS A 118 4.33 7.09 0.22
C CYS A 118 4.62 7.75 -1.14
N ALA A 119 5.05 9.01 -1.18
CA ALA A 119 5.38 9.68 -2.44
C ALA A 119 6.56 9.01 -3.20
N ALA A 120 7.46 8.34 -2.48
CA ALA A 120 8.60 7.64 -3.05
C ALA A 120 8.35 6.14 -3.30
N GLN A 121 7.18 5.62 -2.95
CA GLN A 121 6.81 4.21 -3.14
C GLN A 121 5.90 4.06 -4.35
N ASN A 122 6.48 3.70 -5.48
CA ASN A 122 5.84 3.71 -6.79
C ASN A 122 6.01 2.37 -7.51
N PHE A 123 5.09 2.08 -8.46
CA PHE A 123 5.28 0.99 -9.42
C PHE A 123 6.00 1.50 -10.68
N PHE A 124 6.89 0.65 -11.18
CA PHE A 124 7.57 0.82 -12.48
C PHE A 124 7.36 -0.44 -13.31
N ARG A 125 7.21 -0.28 -14.62
CA ARG A 125 7.04 -1.42 -15.54
C ARG A 125 8.25 -2.35 -15.59
N SER A 126 9.43 -1.85 -15.23
CA SER A 126 10.69 -2.62 -15.10
C SER A 126 11.73 -1.82 -14.32
N ALA A 127 12.79 -2.47 -13.85
CA ALA A 127 13.93 -1.82 -13.21
C ALA A 127 14.64 -0.83 -14.17
N GLU A 128 14.71 -1.16 -15.46
CA GLU A 128 15.24 -0.28 -16.49
C GLU A 128 14.43 1.02 -16.60
N ALA A 129 13.09 0.91 -16.65
CA ALA A 129 12.21 2.09 -16.66
C ALA A 129 12.35 2.95 -15.39
N ALA A 130 12.74 2.36 -14.27
CA ALA A 130 12.96 3.06 -13.01
C ALA A 130 14.33 3.74 -12.90
N SER A 131 15.28 3.44 -13.79
CA SER A 131 16.70 3.82 -13.63
C SER A 131 16.94 5.31 -13.44
N GLN A 132 16.30 6.16 -14.23
CA GLN A 132 16.42 7.62 -14.12
C GLN A 132 15.81 8.14 -12.80
N TRP A 133 14.71 7.59 -12.38
CA TRP A 133 14.07 7.93 -11.10
C TRP A 133 14.95 7.46 -9.93
N GLN A 134 15.49 6.24 -9.99
CA GLN A 134 16.36 5.68 -8.96
C GLN A 134 17.66 6.47 -8.81
N ALA A 135 18.21 6.99 -9.89
CA ALA A 135 19.40 7.86 -9.83
C ALA A 135 19.17 9.14 -8.99
N GLN A 136 17.92 9.60 -8.90
CA GLN A 136 17.50 10.74 -8.09
C GLN A 136 17.08 10.34 -6.65
N HIS A 137 16.90 9.03 -6.42
CA HIS A 137 16.47 8.44 -5.14
C HIS A 137 17.40 7.27 -4.77
N PRO A 138 18.70 7.53 -4.51
CA PRO A 138 19.70 6.48 -4.27
C PRO A 138 19.40 5.65 -3.00
N GLU A 139 18.60 6.16 -2.08
CA GLU A 139 18.14 5.48 -0.88
C GLU A 139 17.04 4.45 -1.15
N ALA A 140 16.39 4.52 -2.32
CA ALA A 140 15.29 3.62 -2.65
C ALA A 140 15.80 2.28 -3.18
N LEU A 141 15.21 1.19 -2.69
CA LEU A 141 15.37 -0.14 -3.25
C LEU A 141 14.30 -0.38 -4.32
N LEU A 142 14.67 -1.09 -5.39
CA LEU A 142 13.72 -1.61 -6.37
C LEU A 142 13.59 -3.11 -6.16
N LEU A 143 12.40 -3.57 -5.89
CA LEU A 143 12.09 -4.98 -5.69
C LEU A 143 11.10 -5.46 -6.76
N PRO A 144 11.27 -6.67 -7.33
CA PRO A 144 10.19 -7.34 -8.05
C PRO A 144 8.92 -7.38 -7.20
N VAL A 145 7.75 -7.29 -7.86
CA VAL A 145 6.45 -7.32 -7.16
C VAL A 145 6.33 -8.56 -6.26
N THR A 146 6.78 -9.71 -6.74
CA THR A 146 6.77 -10.97 -5.98
C THR A 146 7.64 -10.92 -4.73
N ASP A 147 8.82 -10.31 -4.81
CA ASP A 147 9.76 -10.22 -3.68
C ASP A 147 9.24 -9.24 -2.63
N MET A 148 8.64 -8.14 -3.07
CA MET A 148 8.00 -7.18 -2.16
C MET A 148 6.83 -7.84 -1.42
N PHE A 149 6.03 -8.66 -2.10
CA PHE A 149 4.95 -9.42 -1.47
C PHE A 149 5.50 -10.37 -0.38
N GLN A 150 6.57 -11.10 -0.67
CA GLN A 150 7.19 -12.00 0.30
C GLN A 150 7.78 -11.23 1.50
N LEU A 151 8.35 -10.05 1.27
CA LEU A 151 8.82 -9.17 2.34
C LEU A 151 7.64 -8.76 3.25
N HIS A 152 6.52 -8.32 2.67
CA HIS A 152 5.32 -7.97 3.42
C HIS A 152 4.81 -9.15 4.26
N ARG A 153 4.74 -10.35 3.68
CA ARG A 153 4.31 -11.54 4.43
C ARG A 153 5.18 -11.80 5.67
N ARG A 154 6.49 -11.61 5.56
CA ARG A 154 7.40 -11.77 6.72
C ARG A 154 7.14 -10.71 7.78
N VAL A 155 7.01 -9.44 7.38
CA VAL A 155 6.72 -8.33 8.30
C VAL A 155 5.38 -8.54 8.99
N VAL A 156 4.35 -8.88 8.23
CA VAL A 156 3.00 -9.14 8.74
C VAL A 156 3.01 -10.29 9.72
N GLY A 157 3.65 -11.41 9.40
CA GLY A 157 3.78 -12.55 10.31
C GLY A 157 4.54 -12.24 11.59
N GLN A 158 5.55 -11.35 11.54
CA GLN A 158 6.28 -10.91 12.73
C GLN A 158 5.47 -9.97 13.62
N VAL A 159 4.65 -9.10 13.04
CA VAL A 159 3.92 -8.05 13.78
C VAL A 159 2.58 -8.57 14.30
N TRP A 160 1.84 -9.33 13.50
CA TRP A 160 0.47 -9.76 13.82
C TRP A 160 0.34 -11.27 14.05
N GLY A 161 1.32 -12.10 13.63
CA GLY A 161 1.27 -13.55 13.83
C GLY A 161 -0.03 -14.17 13.30
N ASP A 162 -0.68 -14.96 14.15
CA ASP A 162 -1.93 -15.66 13.84
C ASP A 162 -3.20 -14.77 13.93
N GLN A 163 -3.05 -13.46 14.15
CA GLN A 163 -4.17 -12.53 14.28
C GLN A 163 -4.74 -12.04 12.95
N LEU A 164 -4.12 -12.42 11.84
CA LEU A 164 -4.63 -12.05 10.51
C LEU A 164 -5.79 -12.95 10.10
N PRO A 165 -6.77 -12.40 9.36
CA PRO A 165 -7.81 -13.21 8.75
C PRO A 165 -7.15 -14.18 7.76
N GLY A 166 -7.40 -15.49 7.97
CA GLY A 166 -6.93 -16.58 7.12
C GLY A 166 -7.73 -16.71 5.83
#